data_68d4537d8c0b273ff16d3a56dabcba77
#
_entry.id   68d4537d8c0b273ff16d3a56dabcba77
#
_cell.length_a   1.000
_cell.length_b   1.000
_cell.length_c   1.000
_cell.angle_alpha   90.00
_cell.angle_beta   90.00
_cell.angle_gamma   90.00
#
_symmetry.space_group_name_H-M   'P 1'
#
loop_
_entity.id
_entity.type
_entity.pdbx_description
1 polymer ?
#
loop_
_entity_poly.entity_id
_entity_poly.type
_entity_poly.pdbx_seq_one_letter_code
_entity_poly.pdbx_strand_id
1 'polypeptide(L)'
;EEERWRSTFALIPPTLCFGTAPDQAFFFIVRPKAAGMIDVEIGYLFHPSALEHPMFDHLLEMSDAGVQVFVKQDQDATTKVQRGLNSRFAVRGRYSWQEESHIQFNNWLVARYRKHWPKTDSPVSVAVRKNESA
;
A
#
# COMPACT_ATOMS: atom_id res chain seq x y z
N GLU A 1 6.37 5.94 -28.81
CA GLU A 1 6.19 7.28 -28.22
C GLU A 1 5.02 7.31 -27.22
N GLU A 2 3.89 6.65 -27.43
CA GLU A 2 2.77 6.59 -26.49
C GLU A 2 3.14 5.97 -25.13
N GLU A 3 4.04 5.01 -25.07
CA GLU A 3 4.47 4.36 -23.82
C GLU A 3 5.26 5.31 -22.90
N ARG A 4 5.91 6.34 -23.44
CA ARG A 4 6.67 7.33 -22.65
C ARG A 4 5.80 8.23 -21.77
N TRP A 5 4.51 8.31 -22.08
CA TRP A 5 3.56 9.17 -21.36
C TRP A 5 2.65 8.41 -20.38
N ARG A 6 2.90 7.11 -20.21
CA ARG A 6 2.14 6.29 -19.29
C ARG A 6 2.79 6.28 -17.91
N SER A 7 1.99 6.56 -16.90
CA SER A 7 2.35 6.25 -15.51
C SER A 7 1.85 4.86 -15.19
N THR A 8 2.72 4.05 -14.59
CA THR A 8 2.38 2.69 -14.17
C THR A 8 2.62 2.57 -12.68
N PHE A 9 1.65 1.98 -11.99
CA PHE A 9 1.77 1.67 -10.56
C PHE A 9 1.73 0.17 -10.37
N ALA A 10 2.62 -0.35 -9.55
CA ALA A 10 2.69 -1.76 -9.21
C ALA A 10 2.88 -1.94 -7.71
N LEU A 11 2.20 -2.94 -7.16
CA LEU A 11 2.42 -3.42 -5.81
C LEU A 11 3.20 -4.73 -5.88
N ILE A 12 4.38 -4.74 -5.27
CA ILE A 12 5.23 -5.93 -5.15
C ILE A 12 5.17 -6.39 -3.69
N PRO A 13 4.35 -7.41 -3.40
CA PRO A 13 4.21 -7.88 -2.03
C PRO A 13 5.54 -8.34 -1.41
N PRO A 14 5.75 -8.12 -0.12
CA PRO A 14 4.76 -7.64 0.85
C PRO A 14 4.68 -6.12 1.01
N THR A 15 5.67 -5.36 0.62
CA THR A 15 5.87 -4.00 1.15
C THR A 15 6.28 -2.95 0.13
N LEU A 16 6.56 -3.33 -1.11
CA LEU A 16 7.06 -2.40 -2.11
C LEU A 16 5.93 -1.95 -3.04
N CYS A 17 5.66 -0.65 -3.05
CA CYS A 17 4.88 0.02 -4.08
C CYS A 17 5.83 0.77 -5.00
N PHE A 18 5.65 0.61 -6.29
CA PHE A 18 6.51 1.19 -7.30
C PHE A 18 5.68 1.93 -8.34
N GLY A 19 6.12 3.10 -8.74
CA GLY A 19 5.49 3.89 -9.78
C GLY A 19 6.49 4.41 -10.79
N THR A 20 6.07 4.49 -12.04
CA THR A 20 6.84 5.11 -13.11
C THR A 20 6.10 6.32 -13.66
N ALA A 21 6.84 7.36 -13.94
CA ALA A 21 6.45 8.53 -14.69
C ALA A 21 7.39 8.67 -15.91
N PRO A 22 7.11 9.55 -16.86
CA PRO A 22 7.92 9.68 -18.10
C PRO A 22 9.40 9.96 -17.87
N ASP A 23 9.74 10.65 -16.79
CA ASP A 23 11.07 11.18 -16.48
C ASP A 23 11.70 10.61 -15.22
N GLN A 24 10.92 9.88 -14.42
CA GLN A 24 11.38 9.32 -13.15
C GLN A 24 10.60 8.07 -12.77
N ALA A 25 11.15 7.31 -11.85
CA ALA A 25 10.40 6.33 -11.09
C ALA A 25 10.48 6.65 -9.60
N PHE A 26 9.51 6.19 -8.85
CA PHE A 26 9.50 6.34 -7.40
C PHE A 26 9.02 5.05 -6.74
N PHE A 27 9.38 4.90 -5.47
CA PHE A 27 8.95 3.75 -4.70
C PHE A 27 8.57 4.14 -3.27
N PHE A 28 7.68 3.34 -2.71
CA PHE A 28 7.33 3.37 -1.30
C PHE A 28 7.62 2.00 -0.70
N ILE A 29 8.40 1.97 0.39
CA ILE A 29 8.59 0.76 1.17
C ILE A 29 7.80 0.91 2.47
N VAL A 30 6.78 0.09 2.64
CA VAL A 30 5.93 0.09 3.83
C VAL A 30 6.50 -0.89 4.85
N ARG A 31 6.94 -0.40 6.00
CA ARG A 31 7.52 -1.22 7.07
C ARG A 31 6.57 -1.31 8.27
N PRO A 32 5.92 -2.45 8.51
CA PRO A 32 5.13 -2.64 9.72
C PRO A 32 6.00 -2.51 10.97
N LYS A 33 5.57 -1.68 11.93
CA LYS A 33 6.23 -1.49 13.23
C LYS A 33 5.46 -2.10 14.37
N ALA A 34 4.15 -1.93 14.36
CA ALA A 34 3.23 -2.47 15.36
C ALA A 34 1.82 -2.57 14.77
N ALA A 35 0.88 -3.12 15.52
CA ALA A 35 -0.53 -3.08 15.14
C ALA A 35 -0.99 -1.63 14.98
N GLY A 36 -1.45 -1.26 13.77
CA GLY A 36 -1.89 0.09 13.43
C GLY A 36 -0.76 1.12 13.26
N MET A 37 0.49 0.69 13.14
CA MET A 37 1.65 1.57 12.93
C MET A 37 2.57 1.06 11.83
N ILE A 38 2.87 1.93 10.89
CA ILE A 38 3.82 1.68 9.79
C ILE A 38 4.80 2.83 9.67
N ASP A 39 6.01 2.53 9.19
CA ASP A 39 6.90 3.52 8.59
C ASP A 39 6.81 3.40 7.08
N VAL A 40 6.89 4.53 6.40
CA VAL A 40 6.92 4.59 4.94
C VAL A 40 8.21 5.29 4.52
N GLU A 41 9.02 4.59 3.77
CA GLU A 41 10.21 5.14 3.11
C GLU A 41 9.85 5.44 1.66
N ILE A 42 10.21 6.64 1.19
CA ILE A 42 9.97 7.10 -0.18
C ILE A 42 11.32 7.32 -0.85
N GLY A 43 11.46 6.85 -2.07
CA GLY A 43 12.66 7.08 -2.86
C GLY A 43 12.34 7.33 -4.32
N TYR A 44 13.29 7.96 -5.00
CA TYR A 44 13.20 8.32 -6.40
C TYR A 44 14.32 7.67 -7.20
N LEU A 45 14.05 7.34 -8.43
CA LEU A 45 15.01 6.80 -9.38
C LEU A 45 14.97 7.66 -10.64
N PHE A 46 16.13 8.12 -11.04
CA PHE A 46 16.31 8.95 -12.23
C PHE A 46 17.26 8.27 -13.21
N HIS A 47 17.12 8.58 -14.47
CA HIS A 47 18.13 8.21 -15.45
C HIS A 47 19.44 8.94 -15.14
N PRO A 48 20.64 8.30 -15.29
CA PRO A 48 21.91 8.93 -14.96
C PRO A 48 22.13 10.30 -15.62
N SER A 49 21.67 10.50 -16.86
CA SER A 49 21.78 11.79 -17.53
C SER A 49 20.97 12.92 -16.89
N ALA A 50 19.95 12.61 -16.08
CA ALA A 50 19.20 13.62 -15.37
C ALA A 50 20.03 14.26 -14.23
N LEU A 51 20.96 13.49 -13.65
CA LEU A 51 21.83 13.96 -12.58
C LEU A 51 22.84 15.02 -13.08
N GLU A 52 23.12 15.05 -14.38
CA GLU A 52 24.03 16.00 -15.02
C GLU A 52 23.32 17.33 -15.38
N HIS A 53 22.00 17.39 -15.21
CA HIS A 53 21.23 18.59 -15.54
C HIS A 53 21.51 19.71 -14.50
N PRO A 54 21.85 20.95 -14.93
CA PRO A 54 22.22 22.02 -13.98
C PRO A 54 21.14 22.38 -12.95
N MET A 55 19.87 22.09 -13.26
CA MET A 55 18.72 22.36 -12.39
C MET A 55 18.24 21.10 -11.65
N PHE A 56 19.00 19.99 -11.66
CA PHE A 56 18.52 18.73 -11.11
C PHE A 56 18.11 18.86 -9.65
N ASP A 57 18.97 19.41 -8.79
CA ASP A 57 18.71 19.55 -7.37
C ASP A 57 17.44 20.40 -7.09
N HIS A 58 17.27 21.49 -7.82
CA HIS A 58 16.09 22.33 -7.69
C HIS A 58 14.81 21.61 -8.12
N LEU A 59 14.85 20.86 -9.23
CA LEU A 59 13.71 20.09 -9.72
C LEU A 59 13.36 18.95 -8.76
N LEU A 60 14.38 18.31 -8.17
CA LEU A 60 14.20 17.26 -7.16
C LEU A 60 13.52 17.83 -5.91
N GLU A 61 13.99 18.97 -5.39
CA GLU A 61 13.35 19.64 -4.24
C GLU A 61 11.89 20.00 -4.52
N MET A 62 11.58 20.52 -5.68
CA MET A 62 10.19 20.83 -6.07
C MET A 62 9.32 19.56 -6.17
N SER A 63 9.86 18.50 -6.74
CA SER A 63 9.17 17.22 -6.86
C SER A 63 8.89 16.62 -5.47
N ASP A 64 9.90 16.61 -4.60
CA ASP A 64 9.75 16.10 -3.24
C ASP A 64 8.72 16.91 -2.44
N ALA A 65 8.79 18.24 -2.51
CA ALA A 65 7.81 19.11 -1.84
C ALA A 65 6.37 18.80 -2.30
N GLY A 66 6.17 18.54 -3.59
CA GLY A 66 4.88 18.12 -4.13
C GLY A 66 4.42 16.78 -3.56
N VAL A 67 5.31 15.79 -3.52
CA VAL A 67 5.02 14.46 -2.96
C VAL A 67 4.69 14.53 -1.48
N GLN A 68 5.39 15.35 -0.70
CA GLN A 68 5.12 15.54 0.73
C GLN A 68 3.71 16.05 1.01
N VAL A 69 3.14 16.87 0.13
CA VAL A 69 1.74 17.33 0.25
C VAL A 69 0.78 16.14 0.13
N PHE A 70 0.96 15.28 -0.87
CA PHE A 70 0.12 14.08 -1.05
C PHE A 70 0.28 13.10 0.09
N VAL A 71 1.52 12.83 0.48
CA VAL A 71 1.83 11.93 1.61
C VAL A 71 1.14 12.40 2.89
N LYS A 72 1.12 13.70 3.15
CA LYS A 72 0.44 14.28 4.32
C LYS A 72 -1.06 14.06 4.27
N GLN A 73 -1.68 14.24 3.10
CA GLN A 73 -3.10 14.00 2.91
C GLN A 73 -3.46 12.53 3.10
N ASP A 74 -2.66 11.63 2.53
CA ASP A 74 -2.84 10.18 2.66
C ASP A 74 -2.65 9.70 4.10
N GLN A 75 -1.68 10.26 4.82
CA GLN A 75 -1.45 9.97 6.22
C GLN A 75 -2.64 10.35 7.09
N ASP A 76 -3.24 11.51 6.85
CA ASP A 76 -4.42 11.97 7.55
C ASP A 76 -5.64 11.10 7.24
N ALA A 77 -5.83 10.73 5.97
CA ALA A 77 -6.91 9.86 5.53
C ALA A 77 -6.79 8.46 6.11
N THR A 78 -5.64 7.81 5.96
CA THR A 78 -5.39 6.45 6.45
C THR A 78 -5.48 6.35 7.97
N THR A 79 -5.03 7.38 8.69
CA THR A 79 -5.17 7.47 10.15
C THR A 79 -6.64 7.51 10.57
N LYS A 80 -7.48 8.28 9.87
CA LYS A 80 -8.92 8.35 10.13
C LYS A 80 -9.62 7.01 9.83
N VAL A 81 -9.25 6.37 8.72
CA VAL A 81 -9.76 5.05 8.34
C VAL A 81 -9.39 4.02 9.41
N GLN A 82 -8.13 3.99 9.86
CA GLN A 82 -7.69 3.07 10.91
C GLN A 82 -8.46 3.26 12.22
N ARG A 83 -8.71 4.51 12.61
CA ARG A 83 -9.56 4.81 13.79
C ARG A 83 -10.98 4.30 13.61
N GLY A 84 -11.57 4.47 12.41
CA GLY A 84 -12.88 3.94 12.07
C GLY A 84 -12.94 2.41 12.15
N LEU A 85 -11.94 1.73 11.61
CA LEU A 85 -11.83 0.26 11.64
C LEU A 85 -11.67 -0.31 13.05
N ASN A 86 -11.11 0.45 13.98
CA ASN A 86 -11.01 0.06 15.38
C ASN A 86 -12.33 0.22 16.15
N SER A 87 -13.35 0.80 15.53
CA SER A 87 -14.67 0.94 16.14
C SER A 87 -15.41 -0.39 16.22
N ARG A 88 -16.15 -0.63 17.30
CA ARG A 88 -17.06 -1.78 17.43
C ARG A 88 -18.19 -1.80 16.38
N PHE A 89 -18.43 -0.69 15.72
CA PHE A 89 -19.43 -0.56 14.66
C PHE A 89 -18.85 -0.72 13.26
N ALA A 90 -17.54 -0.95 13.14
CA ALA A 90 -16.91 -1.17 11.84
C ALA A 90 -17.47 -2.45 11.20
N VAL A 91 -18.04 -2.29 10.03
CA VAL A 91 -18.50 -3.41 9.20
C VAL A 91 -17.52 -3.66 8.06
N ARG A 92 -17.43 -4.91 7.62
CA ARG A 92 -16.60 -5.24 6.46
C ARG A 92 -17.25 -4.68 5.19
N GLY A 93 -16.49 -3.86 4.45
CA GLY A 93 -16.90 -3.37 3.14
C GLY A 93 -16.58 -4.37 2.02
N ARG A 94 -17.13 -4.10 0.85
CA ARG A 94 -16.72 -4.78 -0.39
C ARG A 94 -15.70 -3.92 -1.11
N TYR A 95 -14.73 -4.56 -1.76
CA TYR A 95 -13.82 -3.85 -2.66
C TYR A 95 -14.56 -3.38 -3.91
N SER A 96 -14.20 -2.19 -4.37
CA SER A 96 -14.61 -1.69 -5.68
C SER A 96 -13.76 -2.33 -6.79
N TRP A 97 -14.15 -2.14 -8.03
CA TRP A 97 -13.38 -2.59 -9.19
C TRP A 97 -11.99 -1.90 -9.29
N GLN A 98 -11.83 -0.73 -8.69
CA GLN A 98 -10.55 0.01 -8.65
C GLN A 98 -9.58 -0.56 -7.61
N GLU A 99 -10.03 -1.44 -6.73
CA GLU A 99 -9.25 -1.99 -5.62
C GLU A 99 -8.76 -3.42 -5.88
N GLU A 100 -8.62 -3.81 -7.14
CA GLU A 100 -8.18 -5.16 -7.53
C GLU A 100 -6.81 -5.51 -6.95
N SER A 101 -5.89 -4.56 -6.86
CA SER A 101 -4.57 -4.75 -6.25
C SER A 101 -4.65 -5.17 -4.80
N HIS A 102 -5.65 -4.71 -4.04
CA HIS A 102 -5.90 -5.13 -2.66
C HIS A 102 -6.36 -6.59 -2.59
N ILE A 103 -7.20 -7.01 -3.54
CA ILE A 103 -7.65 -8.41 -3.64
C ILE A 103 -6.46 -9.31 -3.94
N GLN A 104 -5.61 -8.92 -4.90
CA GLN A 104 -4.40 -9.67 -5.25
C GLN A 104 -3.43 -9.77 -4.06
N PHE A 105 -3.21 -8.67 -3.33
CA PHE A 105 -2.40 -8.68 -2.12
C PHE A 105 -2.96 -9.59 -1.03
N ASN A 106 -4.26 -9.54 -0.77
CA ASN A 106 -4.91 -10.39 0.21
C ASN A 106 -4.81 -11.88 -0.16
N ASN A 107 -5.00 -12.22 -1.42
CA ASN A 107 -4.84 -13.58 -1.92
C ASN A 107 -3.40 -14.08 -1.75
N TRP A 108 -2.42 -13.24 -2.06
CA TRP A 108 -1.00 -13.54 -1.84
C TRP A 108 -0.72 -13.78 -0.35
N LEU A 109 -1.23 -12.92 0.53
CA LEU A 109 -1.04 -13.01 1.97
C LEU A 109 -1.66 -14.29 2.55
N VAL A 110 -2.91 -14.59 2.17
CA VAL A 110 -3.62 -15.82 2.59
C VAL A 110 -2.86 -17.07 2.15
N ALA A 111 -2.32 -17.09 0.92
CA ALA A 111 -1.52 -18.21 0.43
C ALA A 111 -0.25 -18.43 1.28
N ARG A 112 0.39 -17.33 1.71
CA ARG A 112 1.57 -17.37 2.59
C ARG A 112 1.19 -17.88 3.98
N TYR A 113 0.13 -17.38 4.58
CA TYR A 113 -0.35 -17.86 5.87
C TYR A 113 -0.69 -19.35 5.82
N ARG A 114 -1.44 -19.81 4.82
CA ARG A 114 -1.78 -21.24 4.67
C ARG A 114 -0.54 -22.14 4.54
N LYS A 115 0.50 -21.66 3.88
CA LYS A 115 1.75 -22.42 3.70
C LYS A 115 2.56 -22.53 4.99
N HIS A 116 2.56 -21.49 5.83
CA HIS A 116 3.42 -21.37 7.00
C HIS A 116 2.67 -21.49 8.33
N TRP A 117 1.34 -21.58 8.30
CA TRP A 117 0.55 -21.75 9.50
C TRP A 117 0.82 -23.14 10.10
N PRO A 118 1.11 -23.26 11.41
CA PRO A 118 1.27 -24.54 12.04
C PRO A 118 -0.02 -25.36 11.81
N LYS A 119 0.12 -26.55 11.26
CA LYS A 119 -0.99 -27.51 11.22
C LYS A 119 -1.23 -27.95 12.66
N THR A 120 -2.12 -27.30 13.35
CA THR A 120 -2.63 -27.79 14.63
C THR A 120 -3.57 -28.93 14.33
N ASP A 121 -3.34 -30.11 14.89
CA ASP A 121 -4.24 -31.27 14.81
C ASP A 121 -5.58 -31.05 15.54
N SER A 122 -5.75 -29.89 16.13
CA SER A 122 -7.01 -29.51 16.75
C SER A 122 -7.92 -28.81 15.72
N PRO A 123 -9.12 -29.33 15.46
CA PRO A 123 -10.10 -28.63 14.69
C PRO A 123 -10.46 -27.34 15.43
N VAL A 124 -10.14 -26.20 14.83
CA VAL A 124 -10.65 -24.91 15.30
C VAL A 124 -12.15 -24.96 15.09
N SER A 125 -12.91 -25.28 16.13
CA SER A 125 -14.36 -25.18 16.11
C SER A 125 -14.72 -23.71 16.05
N VAL A 126 -15.02 -23.23 14.85
CA VAL A 126 -15.62 -21.90 14.67
C VAL A 126 -17.06 -22.03 15.20
N ALA A 127 -17.28 -21.55 16.41
CA ALA A 127 -18.62 -21.42 16.95
C ALA A 127 -19.36 -20.36 16.13
N VAL A 128 -20.12 -20.80 15.13
CA VAL A 128 -21.09 -19.95 14.43
C VAL A 128 -22.24 -19.74 15.39
N ARG A 129 -22.33 -18.55 16.00
CA ARG A 129 -23.53 -18.15 16.71
C ARG A 129 -24.67 -18.06 15.68
N LYS A 130 -25.56 -19.04 15.66
CA LYS A 130 -26.87 -18.88 15.02
C LYS A 130 -27.63 -17.81 15.82
N ASN A 131 -27.90 -16.69 15.21
CA ASN A 131 -28.91 -15.77 15.72
C ASN A 131 -30.25 -16.46 15.52
N GLU A 132 -30.77 -17.06 16.56
CA GLU A 132 -32.21 -17.43 16.60
C GLU A 132 -32.95 -16.11 16.85
N SER A 133 -33.60 -15.63 15.81
CA SER A 133 -34.59 -14.55 15.88
C SER A 133 -35.84 -15.05 16.63
N ALA A 134 -36.11 -14.43 17.77
CA ALA A 134 -37.42 -14.42 18.37
C ALA A 134 -38.19 -13.18 17.85
#